data_9e33cadfdd0af9d59c063c05ff570682
#
_entry.id   9e33cadfdd0af9d59c063c05ff570682
#
_cell.length_a   1.000
_cell.length_b   1.000
_cell.length_c   1.000
_cell.angle_alpha   90.00
_cell.angle_beta   90.00
_cell.angle_gamma   90.00
#
_symmetry.space_group_name_H-M   'P 1'
#
loop_
_entity.id
_entity.type
_entity.pdbx_description
1 polymer ?
#
loop_
_entity_poly.entity_id
_entity_poly.type
_entity_poly.pdbx_seq_one_letter_code
_entity_poly.pdbx_strand_id
1 'polypeptide(L)'
;MEERSEERNKRNRLLRLRPVLRWVLRLRSSPRAIAGGLAVGMFIAFTPTVGIQIILAIIAATICNVNRPAAIAPVWITNPVTIAPIYTFNYWLGAFVWPGPPLGEVKTMFVNLGLALTHLSFWDMKEAVL
;
A
#
# COMPACT_ATOMS: atom_id res chain seq x y z
N MET A 1 40.55 15.31 -11.95
CA MET A 1 40.56 13.86 -11.67
C MET A 1 39.33 13.42 -10.89
N GLU A 2 38.79 14.24 -10.03
CA GLU A 2 37.56 13.96 -9.23
C GLU A 2 36.28 13.83 -10.06
N GLU A 3 36.06 14.69 -11.03
CA GLU A 3 34.86 14.65 -11.89
C GLU A 3 34.68 13.32 -12.63
N ARG A 4 35.77 12.73 -13.11
CA ARG A 4 35.73 11.42 -13.78
C ARG A 4 35.41 10.27 -12.81
N SER A 5 35.74 10.41 -11.55
CA SER A 5 35.46 9.41 -10.52
C SER A 5 33.97 9.46 -10.13
N GLU A 6 33.38 10.66 -10.05
CA GLU A 6 31.96 10.84 -9.75
C GLU A 6 31.06 10.35 -10.89
N GLU A 7 31.39 10.65 -12.13
CA GLU A 7 30.64 10.14 -13.29
C GLU A 7 30.70 8.61 -13.38
N ARG A 8 31.86 8.03 -13.07
CA ARG A 8 32.01 6.56 -13.02
C ARG A 8 31.18 5.95 -11.89
N ASN A 9 31.09 6.62 -10.76
CA ASN A 9 30.31 6.16 -9.62
C ASN A 9 28.79 6.27 -9.86
N LYS A 10 28.34 7.37 -10.50
CA LYS A 10 26.95 7.54 -10.96
C LYS A 10 26.57 6.45 -11.98
N ARG A 11 27.45 6.18 -12.94
CA ARG A 11 27.23 5.15 -13.95
C ARG A 11 27.18 3.75 -13.34
N ASN A 12 28.01 3.47 -12.35
CA ASN A 12 28.02 2.18 -11.66
C ASN A 12 26.78 2.00 -10.77
N ARG A 13 26.22 3.07 -10.17
CA ARG A 13 24.95 3.02 -9.45
C ARG A 13 23.79 2.74 -10.40
N LEU A 14 23.75 3.39 -11.56
CA LEU A 14 22.73 3.14 -12.58
C LEU A 14 22.84 1.71 -13.17
N LEU A 15 24.06 1.18 -13.30
CA LEU A 15 24.28 -0.19 -13.74
C LEU A 15 23.83 -1.22 -12.70
N ARG A 16 23.94 -0.92 -11.40
CA ARG A 16 23.41 -1.76 -10.32
C ARG A 16 21.88 -1.76 -10.24
N LEU A 17 21.24 -0.67 -10.67
CA LEU A 17 19.76 -0.58 -10.72
C LEU A 17 19.20 -1.29 -11.98
N ARG A 18 20.00 -1.46 -13.03
CA ARG A 18 19.58 -2.16 -14.24
C ARG A 18 19.03 -3.58 -14.02
N PRO A 19 19.63 -4.45 -13.18
CA PRO A 19 19.07 -5.77 -12.94
C PRO A 19 17.74 -5.69 -12.17
N VAL A 20 17.60 -4.76 -11.21
CA VAL A 20 16.36 -4.53 -10.48
C VAL A 20 15.29 -3.96 -11.41
N LEU A 21 15.64 -2.96 -12.23
CA LEU A 21 14.75 -2.40 -13.25
C LEU A 21 14.35 -3.45 -14.29
N ARG A 22 15.30 -4.28 -14.74
CA ARG A 22 15.00 -5.40 -15.64
C ARG A 22 14.15 -6.47 -14.98
N TRP A 23 14.34 -6.72 -13.70
CA TRP A 23 13.51 -7.66 -12.96
C TRP A 23 12.08 -7.12 -12.82
N VAL A 24 11.91 -5.83 -12.50
CA VAL A 24 10.62 -5.14 -12.47
C VAL A 24 10.01 -5.06 -13.88
N LEU A 25 10.80 -4.79 -14.92
CA LEU A 25 10.33 -4.74 -16.30
C LEU A 25 10.18 -6.14 -16.95
N ARG A 26 10.88 -7.16 -16.44
CA ARG A 26 10.73 -8.57 -16.86
C ARG A 26 9.47 -9.24 -16.30
N LEU A 27 8.80 -8.60 -15.36
CA LEU A 27 7.40 -8.84 -15.14
C LEU A 27 6.65 -8.35 -16.39
N ARG A 28 6.74 -9.14 -17.47
CA ARG A 28 5.99 -8.98 -18.72
C ARG A 28 4.50 -9.11 -18.40
N SER A 29 4.01 -8.13 -17.67
CA SER A 29 2.62 -8.04 -17.42
C SER A 29 2.02 -7.25 -18.56
N SER A 30 1.10 -7.86 -19.27
CA SER A 30 0.28 -7.14 -20.23
C SER A 30 -0.32 -5.92 -19.53
N PRO A 31 -0.61 -4.82 -20.22
CA PRO A 31 -1.31 -3.68 -19.64
C PRO A 31 -2.59 -4.07 -18.88
N ARG A 32 -3.26 -5.10 -19.34
CA ARG A 32 -4.44 -5.68 -18.67
C ARG A 32 -4.11 -6.31 -17.31
N ALA A 33 -2.99 -7.02 -17.20
CA ALA A 33 -2.58 -7.61 -15.93
C ALA A 33 -2.15 -6.55 -14.91
N ILE A 34 -1.54 -5.45 -15.36
CA ILE A 34 -1.20 -4.30 -14.51
C ILE A 34 -2.48 -3.60 -14.05
N ALA A 35 -3.39 -3.29 -14.96
CA ALA A 35 -4.67 -2.68 -14.63
C ALA A 35 -5.50 -3.53 -13.67
N GLY A 36 -5.54 -4.85 -13.92
CA GLY A 36 -6.20 -5.80 -13.02
C GLY A 36 -5.56 -5.85 -11.63
N GLY A 37 -4.22 -5.81 -11.57
CA GLY A 37 -3.49 -5.74 -10.30
C GLY A 37 -3.83 -4.47 -9.52
N LEU A 38 -3.79 -3.31 -10.17
CA LEU A 38 -4.17 -2.03 -9.55
C LEU A 38 -5.62 -2.06 -9.05
N ALA A 39 -6.55 -2.60 -9.83
CA ALA A 39 -7.96 -2.71 -9.44
C ALA A 39 -8.14 -3.59 -8.19
N VAL A 40 -7.52 -4.76 -8.16
CA VAL A 40 -7.54 -5.68 -7.01
C VAL A 40 -6.91 -5.03 -5.79
N GLY A 41 -5.75 -4.40 -5.96
CA GLY A 41 -5.05 -3.71 -4.87
C GLY A 41 -5.86 -2.53 -4.31
N MET A 42 -6.49 -1.75 -5.18
CA MET A 42 -7.37 -0.64 -4.78
C MET A 42 -8.58 -1.17 -4.00
N PHE A 43 -9.23 -2.22 -4.48
CA PHE A 43 -10.35 -2.85 -3.78
C PHE A 43 -9.96 -3.28 -2.36
N ILE A 44 -8.79 -3.91 -2.21
CA ILE A 44 -8.30 -4.35 -0.90
C ILE A 44 -7.90 -3.15 -0.03
N ALA A 45 -7.28 -2.11 -0.59
CA ALA A 45 -6.92 -0.90 0.13
C ALA A 45 -8.14 -0.20 0.75
N PHE A 46 -9.28 -0.23 0.07
CA PHE A 46 -10.54 0.33 0.57
C PHE A 46 -11.30 -0.63 1.50
N THR A 47 -10.89 -1.89 1.61
CA THR A 47 -11.49 -2.83 2.55
C THR A 47 -10.82 -2.69 3.92
N PRO A 48 -11.56 -2.69 5.05
CA PRO A 48 -11.01 -2.50 6.38
C PRO A 48 -10.25 -3.73 6.89
N THR A 49 -9.18 -4.13 6.19
CA THR A 49 -8.35 -5.30 6.49
C THR A 49 -6.92 -4.90 6.87
N VAL A 50 -6.79 -3.80 7.63
CA VAL A 50 -5.50 -3.24 8.05
C VAL A 50 -4.63 -4.30 8.73
N GLY A 51 -3.36 -4.36 8.35
CA GLY A 51 -2.38 -5.32 8.86
C GLY A 51 -2.20 -6.57 8.00
N ILE A 52 -3.25 -7.07 7.36
CA ILE A 52 -3.19 -8.27 6.49
C ILE A 52 -3.40 -7.96 5.00
N GLN A 53 -3.64 -6.69 4.65
CA GLN A 53 -4.00 -6.29 3.28
C GLN A 53 -2.92 -6.61 2.24
N ILE A 54 -1.64 -6.58 2.59
CA ILE A 54 -0.55 -6.94 1.65
C ILE A 54 -0.65 -8.43 1.30
N ILE A 55 -0.89 -9.28 2.29
CA ILE A 55 -1.06 -10.73 2.09
C ILE A 55 -2.28 -11.01 1.24
N LEU A 56 -3.41 -10.33 1.55
CA LEU A 56 -4.65 -10.45 0.77
C LEU A 56 -4.46 -9.97 -0.67
N ALA A 57 -3.73 -8.89 -0.90
CA ALA A 57 -3.42 -8.39 -2.24
C ALA A 57 -2.60 -9.39 -3.06
N ILE A 58 -1.61 -10.04 -2.44
CA ILE A 58 -0.79 -11.06 -3.10
C ILE A 58 -1.64 -12.30 -3.44
N ILE A 59 -2.46 -12.77 -2.50
CA ILE A 59 -3.34 -13.93 -2.70
C ILE A 59 -4.35 -13.65 -3.80
N ALA A 60 -5.07 -12.52 -3.71
CA ALA A 60 -6.07 -12.14 -4.70
C ALA A 60 -5.46 -11.92 -6.09
N ALA A 61 -4.30 -11.25 -6.18
CA ALA A 61 -3.58 -11.07 -7.43
C ALA A 61 -3.12 -12.41 -8.03
N THR A 62 -2.79 -13.38 -7.19
CA THR A 62 -2.41 -14.72 -7.63
C THR A 62 -3.61 -15.50 -8.17
N ILE A 63 -4.75 -15.46 -7.47
CA ILE A 63 -5.99 -16.11 -7.90
C ILE A 63 -6.51 -15.51 -9.20
N CYS A 64 -6.51 -14.17 -9.30
CA CYS A 64 -6.93 -13.44 -10.50
C CYS A 64 -5.91 -13.48 -11.64
N ASN A 65 -4.73 -14.07 -11.42
CA ASN A 65 -3.63 -14.13 -12.39
C ASN A 65 -3.24 -12.75 -12.95
N VAL A 66 -3.21 -11.74 -12.07
CA VAL A 66 -2.84 -10.36 -12.38
C VAL A 66 -1.47 -9.99 -11.80
N ASN A 67 -0.98 -8.80 -12.11
CA ASN A 67 0.33 -8.34 -11.66
C ASN A 67 0.35 -8.09 -10.14
N ARG A 68 1.10 -8.90 -9.40
CA ARG A 68 1.23 -8.81 -7.93
C ARG A 68 1.84 -7.49 -7.45
N PRO A 69 2.97 -6.99 -7.99
CA PRO A 69 3.50 -5.68 -7.65
C PRO A 69 2.50 -4.55 -7.87
N ALA A 70 1.72 -4.59 -8.95
CA ALA A 70 0.67 -3.62 -9.21
C ALA A 70 -0.49 -3.71 -8.19
N ALA A 71 -0.76 -4.89 -7.64
CA ALA A 71 -1.77 -5.06 -6.60
C ALA A 71 -1.29 -4.56 -5.22
N ILE A 72 0.02 -4.65 -4.94
CA ILE A 72 0.59 -4.17 -3.67
C ILE A 72 0.67 -2.64 -3.64
N ALA A 73 0.95 -1.98 -4.76
CA ALA A 73 1.17 -0.54 -4.81
C ALA A 73 0.01 0.28 -4.22
N PRO A 74 -1.28 0.06 -4.54
CA PRO A 74 -2.39 0.80 -3.95
C PRO A 74 -2.59 0.55 -2.46
N VAL A 75 -2.15 -0.58 -1.93
CA VAL A 75 -2.31 -0.92 -0.49
C VAL A 75 -1.58 0.09 0.41
N TRP A 76 -0.49 0.68 -0.07
CA TRP A 76 0.26 1.72 0.64
C TRP A 76 -0.51 3.04 0.79
N ILE A 77 -1.60 3.25 0.05
CA ILE A 77 -2.47 4.43 0.21
C ILE A 77 -3.11 4.40 1.59
N THR A 78 -3.43 3.22 2.12
CA THR A 78 -4.00 3.04 3.45
C THR A 78 -2.87 2.89 4.47
N ASN A 79 -2.51 3.99 5.09
CA ASN A 79 -1.55 4.06 6.20
C ASN A 79 -2.25 4.61 7.46
N PRO A 80 -1.63 4.56 8.66
CA PRO A 80 -2.27 5.02 9.89
C PRO A 80 -2.86 6.43 9.84
N VAL A 81 -2.28 7.32 9.03
CA VAL A 81 -2.76 8.72 8.88
C VAL A 81 -3.99 8.79 7.96
N THR A 82 -4.01 7.98 6.89
CA THR A 82 -5.07 8.02 5.88
C THR A 82 -6.24 7.08 6.18
N ILE A 83 -6.12 6.19 7.17
CA ILE A 83 -7.18 5.27 7.59
C ILE A 83 -8.47 6.04 7.93
N ALA A 84 -8.36 7.07 8.77
CA ALA A 84 -9.52 7.82 9.24
C ALA A 84 -10.31 8.48 8.09
N PRO A 85 -9.70 9.27 7.19
CA PRO A 85 -10.43 9.87 6.09
C PRO A 85 -10.96 8.85 5.08
N ILE A 86 -10.19 7.81 4.74
CA ILE A 86 -10.59 6.80 3.74
C ILE A 86 -11.78 5.99 4.25
N TYR A 87 -11.72 5.48 5.47
CA TYR A 87 -12.79 4.64 6.00
C TYR A 87 -14.03 5.44 6.40
N THR A 88 -13.86 6.70 6.81
CA THR A 88 -15.00 7.62 7.00
C THR A 88 -15.72 7.87 5.67
N PHE A 89 -14.98 8.07 4.59
CA PHE A 89 -15.56 8.22 3.25
C PHE A 89 -16.27 6.94 2.79
N ASN A 90 -15.65 5.77 2.98
CA ASN A 90 -16.25 4.48 2.66
C ASN A 90 -17.55 4.24 3.46
N TYR A 91 -17.53 4.61 4.75
CA TYR A 91 -18.73 4.53 5.57
C TYR A 91 -19.82 5.45 5.06
N TRP A 92 -19.49 6.70 4.74
CA TRP A 92 -20.44 7.67 4.19
C TRP A 92 -21.08 7.16 2.90
N LEU A 93 -20.27 6.56 2.02
CA LEU A 93 -20.76 5.95 0.80
C LEU A 93 -21.67 4.74 1.06
N GLY A 94 -21.30 3.89 2.03
CA GLY A 94 -22.09 2.74 2.45
C GLY A 94 -23.41 3.11 3.12
N ALA A 95 -23.43 4.19 3.90
CA ALA A 95 -24.62 4.71 4.57
C ALA A 95 -25.68 5.22 3.58
N PHE A 96 -25.30 5.51 2.34
CA PHE A 96 -26.23 5.82 1.27
C PHE A 96 -27.07 4.59 0.84
N VAL A 97 -26.50 3.40 1.01
CA VAL A 97 -27.14 2.12 0.61
C VAL A 97 -27.83 1.47 1.81
N TRP A 98 -27.25 1.62 2.99
CA TRP A 98 -27.74 1.00 4.22
C TRP A 98 -27.60 1.94 5.41
N PRO A 99 -28.71 2.31 6.13
CA PRO A 99 -28.63 3.18 7.28
C PRO A 99 -27.81 2.53 8.40
N GLY A 100 -26.72 3.20 8.78
CA GLY A 100 -25.81 2.78 9.85
C GLY A 100 -25.79 3.78 11.00
N PRO A 101 -24.92 3.58 12.01
CA PRO A 101 -24.76 4.51 13.13
C PRO A 101 -24.34 5.92 12.65
N PRO A 102 -24.51 6.97 13.46
CA PRO A 102 -24.20 8.33 13.04
C PRO A 102 -22.71 8.51 12.69
N LEU A 103 -22.43 9.26 11.64
CA LEU A 103 -21.07 9.52 11.09
C LEU A 103 -20.06 10.00 12.16
N GLY A 104 -20.53 10.71 13.20
CA GLY A 104 -19.69 11.18 14.30
C GLY A 104 -19.03 10.04 15.08
N GLU A 105 -19.77 9.01 15.40
CA GLU A 105 -19.25 7.83 16.13
C GLU A 105 -18.27 7.03 15.28
N VAL A 106 -18.59 6.83 14.01
CA VAL A 106 -17.75 6.09 13.08
C VAL A 106 -16.43 6.82 12.84
N LYS A 107 -16.47 8.14 12.68
CA LYS A 107 -15.27 8.96 12.51
C LYS A 107 -14.35 8.86 13.73
N THR A 108 -14.89 8.96 14.95
CA THR A 108 -14.09 8.84 16.17
C THR A 108 -13.50 7.44 16.32
N MET A 109 -14.22 6.41 15.92
CA MET A 109 -13.74 5.04 15.95
C MET A 109 -12.54 4.83 15.01
N PHE A 110 -12.58 5.36 13.78
CA PHE A 110 -11.47 5.27 12.85
C PHE A 110 -10.28 6.16 13.22
N VAL A 111 -10.51 7.33 13.80
CA VAL A 111 -9.44 8.18 14.34
C VAL A 111 -8.73 7.46 15.48
N ASN A 112 -9.47 6.88 16.42
CA ASN A 112 -8.91 6.14 17.55
C ASN A 112 -8.14 4.90 17.08
N LEU A 113 -8.63 4.18 16.06
CA LEU A 113 -7.95 3.06 15.46
C LEU A 113 -6.62 3.50 14.80
N GLY A 114 -6.64 4.61 14.07
CA GLY A 114 -5.43 5.19 13.46
C GLY A 114 -4.39 5.57 14.52
N LEU A 115 -4.81 6.21 15.60
CA LEU A 115 -3.93 6.57 16.72
C LEU A 115 -3.39 5.32 17.44
N ALA A 116 -4.21 4.31 17.67
CA ALA A 116 -3.77 3.06 18.29
C ALA A 116 -2.70 2.35 17.44
N LEU A 117 -2.87 2.33 16.12
CA LEU A 117 -1.90 1.73 15.20
C LEU A 117 -0.57 2.51 15.16
N THR A 118 -0.61 3.84 15.26
CA THR A 118 0.62 4.65 15.36
C THR A 118 1.34 4.42 16.69
N HIS A 119 0.60 4.27 17.79
CA HIS A 119 1.18 3.96 19.09
C HIS A 119 1.85 2.59 19.13
N LEU A 120 1.22 1.55 18.61
CA LEU A 120 1.80 0.21 18.53
C LEU A 120 3.09 0.21 17.71
N SER A 121 3.11 0.85 16.55
CA SER A 121 4.30 0.97 15.71
C SER A 121 5.46 1.71 16.39
N PHE A 122 5.17 2.66 17.27
CA PHE A 122 6.18 3.44 18.00
C PHE A 122 6.80 2.65 19.17
N TRP A 123 6.01 1.84 19.85
CA TRP A 123 6.46 1.01 20.97
C TRP A 123 7.30 -0.17 20.49
N ASP A 124 6.87 -0.87 19.45
CA ASP A 124 7.63 -1.98 18.87
C ASP A 124 9.01 -1.56 18.35
N MET A 125 9.13 -0.35 17.80
CA MET A 125 10.42 0.19 17.37
C MET A 125 11.34 0.53 18.56
N LYS A 126 10.81 0.96 19.70
CA LYS A 126 11.62 1.27 20.89
C LYS A 126 12.19 0.02 21.54
N GLU A 127 11.43 -1.07 21.58
CA GLU A 127 11.91 -2.33 22.16
C GLU A 127 12.89 -3.08 21.23
N ALA A 128 12.83 -2.84 19.91
CA ALA A 128 13.77 -3.44 18.97
C ALA A 128 15.14 -2.75 18.93
N VAL A 129 15.28 -1.55 19.52
CA VAL A 129 16.52 -0.74 19.52
C VAL A 129 17.24 -0.77 20.87
N LEU A 130 16.63 -1.32 21.92
CA LEU A 130 17.25 -1.53 23.24
C LEU A 130 17.69 -2.98 23.41
#